data_90d8d33d76fea8b1ecfb6f0cd9a41bac
#
_entry.id   90d8d33d76fea8b1ecfb6f0cd9a41bac
#
_cell.length_a   1.000
_cell.length_b   1.000
_cell.length_c   1.000
_cell.angle_alpha   90.00
_cell.angle_beta   90.00
_cell.angle_gamma   90.00
#
_symmetry.space_group_name_H-M   'P 1'
#
loop_
_entity.id
_entity.type
_entity.pdbx_description
1 polymer ?
#
loop_
_entity_poly.entity_id
_entity_poly.type
_entity_poly.pdbx_seq_one_letter_code
_entity_poly.pdbx_strand_id
1 'polypeptide(L)'
;MQHRAVIGLGSNKGNRAFYLQFSIRLIEWEAGRVVQASSVIETPSWGFESAPFLNQVVVVETAMSPLELLDALQAIERKLGRTQKSTVVDGKPVYHDRTIDLDILDYDRMPYHDDRLTLPHPHIAEREFVLAPLRELNINLTDNHEDTI
;
A
#
# COMPACT_ATOMS: atom_id res chain seq x y z
N MET A 1 -8.85 -5.00 20.54
CA MET A 1 -8.46 -6.19 19.75
C MET A 1 -7.52 -5.78 18.64
N GLN A 2 -6.48 -6.54 18.43
CA GLN A 2 -5.51 -6.24 17.37
C GLN A 2 -5.82 -7.00 16.10
N HIS A 3 -5.75 -6.30 14.98
CA HIS A 3 -5.89 -6.85 13.65
C HIS A 3 -4.55 -6.76 12.92
N ARG A 4 -4.37 -7.55 11.89
CA ARG A 4 -3.13 -7.55 11.11
C ARG A 4 -3.43 -7.09 9.68
N ALA A 5 -2.81 -5.99 9.29
CA ALA A 5 -2.96 -5.41 7.96
C ALA A 5 -1.65 -5.50 7.19
N VAL A 6 -1.74 -5.74 5.89
CA VAL A 6 -0.59 -5.71 4.99
C VAL A 6 -0.71 -4.46 4.14
N ILE A 7 0.31 -3.62 4.15
CA ILE A 7 0.29 -2.31 3.50
C ILE A 7 1.42 -2.22 2.48
N GLY A 8 1.09 -1.83 1.26
CA GLY A 8 2.07 -1.53 0.23
C GLY A 8 2.42 -0.06 0.25
N LEU A 9 3.71 0.26 0.14
CA LEU A 9 4.22 1.62 0.08
C LEU A 9 4.94 1.82 -1.23
N GLY A 10 4.73 2.99 -1.86
CA GLY A 10 5.43 3.34 -3.09
C GLY A 10 5.69 4.83 -3.18
N SER A 11 6.83 5.21 -3.77
CA SER A 11 7.20 6.61 -3.98
C SER A 11 7.98 6.74 -5.27
N ASN A 12 7.61 7.69 -6.13
CA ASN A 12 8.37 7.98 -7.36
C ASN A 12 8.61 9.48 -7.55
N LYS A 13 8.56 10.27 -6.48
CA LYS A 13 8.78 11.70 -6.54
C LYS A 13 9.55 12.19 -5.32
N GLY A 14 10.52 13.06 -5.55
CA GLY A 14 11.33 13.64 -4.47
C GLY A 14 12.30 12.63 -3.87
N ASN A 15 12.58 12.75 -2.59
CA ASN A 15 13.45 11.82 -1.88
C ASN A 15 12.66 10.56 -1.52
N ARG A 16 12.61 9.63 -2.45
CA ARG A 16 11.79 8.42 -2.36
C ARG A 16 12.09 7.59 -1.11
N ALA A 17 13.36 7.37 -0.81
CA ALA A 17 13.76 6.59 0.36
C ALA A 17 13.30 7.27 1.66
N PHE A 18 13.43 8.58 1.75
CA PHE A 18 12.96 9.34 2.89
C PHE A 18 11.45 9.19 3.08
N TYR A 19 10.69 9.32 1.99
CA TYR A 19 9.22 9.22 2.09
C TYR A 19 8.79 7.82 2.56
N LEU A 20 9.46 6.76 2.11
CA LEU A 20 9.16 5.41 2.61
C LEU A 20 9.44 5.31 4.11
N GLN A 21 10.62 5.71 4.54
CA GLN A 21 11.02 5.62 5.95
C GLN A 21 10.12 6.48 6.85
N PHE A 22 9.83 7.70 6.41
CA PHE A 22 9.02 8.61 7.20
C PHE A 22 7.58 8.13 7.31
N SER A 23 7.02 7.57 6.23
CA SER A 23 5.66 7.05 6.27
C SER A 23 5.54 5.84 7.20
N ILE A 24 6.57 4.97 7.27
CA ILE A 24 6.56 3.89 8.25
C ILE A 24 6.50 4.43 9.68
N ARG A 25 7.24 5.49 9.98
CA ARG A 25 7.17 6.12 11.31
C ARG A 25 5.80 6.70 11.60
N LEU A 26 5.19 7.35 10.61
CA LEU A 26 3.85 7.91 10.78
C LEU A 26 2.81 6.80 10.95
N ILE A 27 2.96 5.69 10.25
CA ILE A 27 2.08 4.52 10.44
C ILE A 27 2.20 4.01 11.87
N GLU A 28 3.42 3.88 12.40
CA GLU A 28 3.60 3.44 13.78
C GLU A 28 2.96 4.40 14.78
N TRP A 29 3.01 5.67 14.49
CA TRP A 29 2.46 6.70 15.38
C TRP A 29 0.93 6.79 15.31
N GLU A 30 0.36 6.66 14.12
CA GLU A 30 -1.03 7.02 13.89
C GLU A 30 -1.95 5.82 13.63
N ALA A 31 -1.40 4.68 13.24
CA ALA A 31 -2.22 3.55 12.80
C ALA A 31 -2.02 2.28 13.62
N GLY A 32 -0.78 1.94 13.98
CA GLY A 32 -0.51 0.72 14.71
C GLY A 32 0.96 0.37 14.69
N ARG A 33 1.31 -0.82 15.16
CA ARG A 33 2.70 -1.25 15.28
C ARG A 33 3.16 -1.99 14.03
N VAL A 34 4.25 -1.53 13.42
CA VAL A 34 4.86 -2.23 12.29
C VAL A 34 5.64 -3.42 12.81
N VAL A 35 5.20 -4.63 12.46
CA VAL A 35 5.79 -5.88 12.98
C VAL A 35 6.69 -6.57 11.96
N GLN A 36 6.54 -6.26 10.67
CA GLN A 36 7.43 -6.77 9.62
C GLN A 36 7.56 -5.70 8.53
N ALA A 37 8.71 -5.68 7.88
CA ALA A 37 8.96 -4.80 6.75
C ALA A 37 9.85 -5.53 5.74
N SER A 38 9.49 -5.47 4.46
CA SER A 38 10.31 -6.00 3.39
C SER A 38 11.49 -5.06 3.10
N SER A 39 12.46 -5.55 2.33
CA SER A 39 13.43 -4.65 1.73
C SER A 39 12.76 -3.77 0.68
N VAL A 40 13.41 -2.67 0.33
CA VAL A 40 12.94 -1.72 -0.69
C VAL A 40 13.41 -2.21 -2.05
N ILE A 41 12.53 -2.19 -3.04
CA ILE A 41 12.90 -2.51 -4.43
C ILE A 41 12.50 -1.36 -5.34
N GLU A 42 13.23 -1.21 -6.45
CA GLU A 42 12.91 -0.22 -7.46
C GLU A 42 12.29 -0.89 -8.67
N THR A 43 11.17 -0.35 -9.15
CA THR A 43 10.44 -0.91 -10.30
C THR A 43 9.96 0.21 -11.21
N PRO A 44 9.70 -0.09 -12.52
CA PRO A 44 9.06 0.89 -13.42
C PRO A 44 7.67 1.28 -12.92
N SER A 45 7.19 2.45 -13.35
CA SER A 45 5.82 2.85 -13.05
C SER A 45 4.83 1.88 -13.66
N TRP A 46 3.75 1.62 -12.93
CA TRP A 46 2.68 0.75 -13.39
C TRP A 46 1.52 1.59 -13.91
N GLY A 47 1.15 1.37 -15.17
CA GLY A 47 -0.02 2.00 -15.77
C GLY A 47 0.20 3.39 -16.36
N PHE A 48 1.43 3.94 -16.29
CA PHE A 48 1.76 5.22 -16.90
C PHE A 48 3.28 5.36 -17.02
N GLU A 49 3.72 6.20 -17.96
CA GLU A 49 5.14 6.50 -18.13
C GLU A 49 5.55 7.57 -17.12
N SER A 50 6.52 7.27 -16.27
CA SER A 50 7.02 8.21 -15.28
C SER A 50 8.29 7.68 -14.63
N ALA A 51 8.78 8.38 -13.60
CA ALA A 51 9.95 7.96 -12.84
C ALA A 51 9.69 6.62 -12.14
N PRO A 52 10.70 5.78 -11.99
CA PRO A 52 10.55 4.51 -11.28
C PRO A 52 10.11 4.70 -9.83
N PHE A 53 9.36 3.74 -9.33
CA PHE A 53 8.95 3.69 -7.93
C PHE A 53 9.99 2.98 -7.08
N LEU A 54 10.15 3.43 -5.85
CA LEU A 54 10.65 2.58 -4.77
C LEU A 54 9.44 1.98 -4.08
N ASN A 55 9.47 0.67 -3.84
CA ASN A 55 8.34 -0.07 -3.28
C ASN A 55 8.78 -0.87 -2.07
N GLN A 56 7.87 -1.00 -1.11
CA GLN A 56 8.09 -1.78 0.11
C GLN A 56 6.73 -2.26 0.62
N VAL A 57 6.74 -3.38 1.36
CA VAL A 57 5.54 -3.89 2.03
C VAL A 57 5.82 -3.98 3.52
N VAL A 58 4.86 -3.55 4.33
CA VAL A 58 4.93 -3.69 5.79
C VAL A 58 3.70 -4.42 6.30
N VAL A 59 3.86 -5.09 7.44
CA VAL A 59 2.76 -5.71 8.18
C VAL A 59 2.56 -4.91 9.46
N VAL A 60 1.32 -4.52 9.73
CA VAL A 60 0.97 -3.65 10.85
C VAL A 60 -0.07 -4.33 11.73
N GLU A 61 0.15 -4.32 13.04
CA GLU A 61 -0.88 -4.67 14.01
C GLU A 61 -1.61 -3.40 14.39
N THR A 62 -2.93 -3.38 14.23
CA THR A 62 -3.73 -2.19 14.45
C THR A 62 -5.05 -2.52 15.16
N ALA A 63 -5.53 -1.58 15.97
CA ALA A 63 -6.87 -1.65 16.56
C ALA A 63 -7.92 -1.00 15.67
N MET A 64 -7.51 -0.37 14.57
CA MET A 64 -8.42 0.33 13.65
C MET A 64 -9.20 -0.66 12.79
N SER A 65 -10.43 -0.30 12.45
CA SER A 65 -11.20 -0.99 11.42
C SER A 65 -10.58 -0.74 10.03
N PRO A 66 -10.98 -1.49 8.99
CA PRO A 66 -10.44 -1.23 7.66
C PRO A 66 -10.61 0.21 7.18
N LEU A 67 -11.78 0.82 7.40
CA LEU A 67 -12.00 2.20 6.96
C LEU A 67 -11.29 3.22 7.83
N GLU A 68 -11.16 2.99 9.13
CA GLU A 68 -10.35 3.85 9.99
C GLU A 68 -8.89 3.82 9.56
N LEU A 69 -8.38 2.63 9.24
CA LEU A 69 -7.02 2.49 8.74
C LEU A 69 -6.85 3.20 7.41
N LEU A 70 -7.80 3.05 6.49
CA LEU A 70 -7.76 3.75 5.21
C LEU A 70 -7.70 5.27 5.40
N ASP A 71 -8.53 5.80 6.30
CA ASP A 71 -8.53 7.24 6.60
C ASP A 71 -7.18 7.70 7.16
N ALA A 72 -6.58 6.90 8.05
CA ALA A 72 -5.28 7.22 8.63
C ALA A 72 -4.18 7.25 7.56
N LEU A 73 -4.18 6.26 6.66
CA LEU A 73 -3.19 6.19 5.58
C LEU A 73 -3.36 7.35 4.60
N GLN A 74 -4.58 7.71 4.27
CA GLN A 74 -4.83 8.85 3.39
C GLN A 74 -4.40 10.17 4.05
N ALA A 75 -4.57 10.30 5.36
CA ALA A 75 -4.09 11.48 6.09
C ALA A 75 -2.56 11.57 6.04
N ILE A 76 -1.86 10.43 6.15
CA ILE A 76 -0.41 10.39 6.02
C ILE A 76 0.01 10.81 4.62
N GLU A 77 -0.67 10.32 3.59
CA GLU A 77 -0.38 10.72 2.21
C GLU A 77 -0.48 12.23 2.04
N ARG A 78 -1.52 12.85 2.59
CA ARG A 78 -1.71 14.31 2.52
C ARG A 78 -0.62 15.06 3.28
N LYS A 79 -0.22 14.58 4.44
CA LYS A 79 0.87 15.20 5.22
C LYS A 79 2.18 15.21 4.46
N LEU A 80 2.40 14.19 3.62
CA LEU A 80 3.64 14.07 2.86
C LEU A 80 3.52 14.65 1.44
N GLY A 81 2.48 15.45 1.20
CA GLY A 81 2.37 16.26 -0.01
C GLY A 81 1.52 15.69 -1.13
N ARG A 82 0.87 14.55 -0.92
CA ARG A 82 0.00 13.99 -1.95
C ARG A 82 -1.38 14.60 -1.87
N THR A 83 -1.83 15.27 -2.94
CA THR A 83 -3.12 15.96 -2.96
C THR A 83 -4.17 15.23 -3.76
N GLN A 84 -3.78 14.39 -4.75
CA GLN A 84 -4.72 13.60 -5.53
C GLN A 84 -4.06 12.33 -6.05
N LYS A 85 -4.86 11.29 -6.22
CA LYS A 85 -4.41 10.01 -6.79
C LYS A 85 -4.33 10.05 -8.31
N SER A 86 -5.32 10.68 -8.92
CA SER A 86 -5.40 10.83 -10.37
C SER A 86 -6.35 11.97 -10.69
N THR A 87 -6.29 12.45 -11.93
CA THR A 87 -7.24 13.42 -12.45
C THR A 87 -7.85 12.86 -13.73
N VAL A 88 -8.89 13.53 -14.22
CA VAL A 88 -9.51 13.17 -15.49
C VAL A 88 -9.23 14.27 -16.49
N VAL A 89 -8.67 13.91 -17.65
CA VAL A 89 -8.42 14.83 -18.76
C VAL A 89 -9.03 14.21 -20.01
N ASP A 90 -9.90 14.95 -20.67
CA ASP A 90 -10.61 14.47 -21.88
C ASP A 90 -11.30 13.13 -21.66
N GLY A 91 -11.91 12.94 -20.51
CA GLY A 91 -12.63 11.72 -20.15
C GLY A 91 -11.75 10.53 -19.78
N LYS A 92 -10.44 10.69 -19.72
CA LYS A 92 -9.51 9.59 -19.40
C LYS A 92 -8.78 9.86 -18.09
N PRO A 93 -8.57 8.83 -17.25
CA PRO A 93 -7.80 9.02 -16.03
C PRO A 93 -6.34 9.32 -16.35
N VAL A 94 -5.76 10.27 -15.61
CA VAL A 94 -4.35 10.62 -15.69
C VAL A 94 -3.74 10.40 -14.31
N TYR A 95 -2.72 9.54 -14.25
CA TYR A 95 -2.02 9.24 -13.02
C TYR A 95 -0.84 10.19 -12.84
N HIS A 96 -0.59 10.57 -11.59
CA HIS A 96 0.46 11.52 -11.24
C HIS A 96 1.59 10.84 -10.49
N ASP A 97 2.78 11.42 -10.59
CA ASP A 97 3.89 11.05 -9.72
C ASP A 97 3.52 11.33 -8.27
N ARG A 98 3.99 10.49 -7.35
CA ARG A 98 3.55 10.52 -5.96
C ARG A 98 4.72 10.52 -5.01
N THR A 99 4.69 11.45 -4.05
CA THR A 99 5.63 11.42 -2.95
C THR A 99 5.49 10.15 -2.14
N ILE A 100 4.24 9.72 -1.89
CA ILE A 100 3.95 8.46 -1.23
C ILE A 100 2.58 7.93 -1.65
N ASP A 101 2.52 6.63 -1.82
CA ASP A 101 1.29 5.89 -2.09
C ASP A 101 1.20 4.77 -1.05
N LEU A 102 0.11 4.73 -0.30
CA LEU A 102 -0.11 3.76 0.77
C LEU A 102 -1.39 2.99 0.48
N ASP A 103 -1.26 1.70 0.18
CA ASP A 103 -2.39 0.85 -0.16
C ASP A 103 -2.55 -0.26 0.86
N ILE A 104 -3.78 -0.47 1.35
CA ILE A 104 -4.09 -1.65 2.14
C ILE A 104 -4.21 -2.82 1.17
N LEU A 105 -3.36 -3.82 1.33
CA LEU A 105 -3.36 -5.00 0.47
C LEU A 105 -4.25 -6.10 1.04
N ASP A 106 -4.28 -6.21 2.35
CA ASP A 106 -5.03 -7.25 3.06
C ASP A 106 -5.28 -6.83 4.50
N TYR A 107 -6.36 -7.35 5.08
CA TYR A 107 -6.72 -7.09 6.48
C TYR A 107 -7.26 -8.39 7.08
N ASP A 108 -6.51 -8.97 8.01
CA ASP A 108 -6.83 -10.23 8.71
C ASP A 108 -7.07 -11.42 7.78
N ARG A 109 -6.55 -11.41 6.56
CA ARG A 109 -6.76 -12.45 5.56
C ARG A 109 -8.25 -12.73 5.31
N MET A 110 -9.09 -11.70 5.44
CA MET A 110 -10.53 -11.77 5.24
C MET A 110 -10.96 -10.85 4.12
N PRO A 111 -11.89 -11.29 3.28
CA PRO A 111 -12.41 -10.41 2.24
C PRO A 111 -13.20 -9.25 2.85
N TYR A 112 -13.11 -8.11 2.20
CA TYR A 112 -13.83 -6.91 2.60
C TYR A 112 -14.19 -6.13 1.34
N HIS A 113 -15.38 -5.58 1.30
CA HIS A 113 -15.79 -4.77 0.15
C HIS A 113 -16.81 -3.72 0.54
N ASP A 114 -16.53 -2.47 0.16
CA ASP A 114 -17.50 -1.39 0.16
C ASP A 114 -17.12 -0.39 -0.95
N ASP A 115 -17.76 0.77 -0.96
CA ASP A 115 -17.55 1.76 -2.02
C ASP A 115 -16.14 2.33 -2.03
N ARG A 116 -15.42 2.26 -0.93
CA ARG A 116 -14.10 2.86 -0.78
C ARG A 116 -12.96 1.88 -0.83
N LEU A 117 -13.20 0.61 -0.53
CA LEU A 117 -12.12 -0.35 -0.29
C LEU A 117 -12.54 -1.76 -0.66
N THR A 118 -11.69 -2.45 -1.38
CA THR A 118 -11.86 -3.88 -1.70
C THR A 118 -10.62 -4.63 -1.24
N LEU A 119 -10.81 -5.68 -0.45
CA LEU A 119 -9.71 -6.51 0.07
C LEU A 119 -9.97 -7.98 -0.20
N PRO A 120 -8.97 -8.75 -0.58
CA PRO A 120 -7.61 -8.29 -0.87
C PRO A 120 -7.59 -7.34 -2.06
N HIS A 121 -6.54 -6.52 -2.14
CA HIS A 121 -6.42 -5.51 -3.20
C HIS A 121 -6.54 -6.19 -4.57
N PRO A 122 -7.36 -5.63 -5.49
CA PRO A 122 -7.73 -6.36 -6.71
C PRO A 122 -6.60 -6.57 -7.72
N HIS A 123 -5.51 -5.80 -7.65
CA HIS A 123 -4.44 -5.87 -8.63
C HIS A 123 -3.16 -6.55 -8.11
N ILE A 124 -3.21 -7.23 -6.98
CA ILE A 124 -2.02 -7.84 -6.39
C ILE A 124 -1.35 -8.82 -7.37
N ALA A 125 -2.12 -9.69 -8.00
CA ALA A 125 -1.58 -10.73 -8.87
C ALA A 125 -0.91 -10.17 -10.14
N GLU A 126 -1.22 -8.93 -10.50
CA GLU A 126 -0.70 -8.28 -11.70
C GLU A 126 0.52 -7.41 -11.43
N ARG A 127 0.91 -7.23 -10.16
CA ARG A 127 1.93 -6.26 -9.76
C ARG A 127 3.12 -6.94 -9.12
N GLU A 128 4.18 -7.18 -9.90
CA GLU A 128 5.40 -7.79 -9.38
C GLU A 128 6.02 -6.95 -8.27
N PHE A 129 5.86 -5.62 -8.32
CA PHE A 129 6.38 -4.74 -7.27
C PHE A 129 5.66 -4.91 -5.93
N VAL A 130 4.54 -5.64 -5.92
CA VAL A 130 3.85 -6.06 -4.70
C VAL A 130 4.20 -7.51 -4.38
N LEU A 131 4.21 -8.37 -5.39
CA LEU A 131 4.44 -9.81 -5.18
C LEU A 131 5.84 -10.12 -4.66
N ALA A 132 6.86 -9.43 -5.17
CA ALA A 132 8.25 -9.68 -4.74
C ALA A 132 8.44 -9.38 -3.25
N PRO A 133 8.03 -8.21 -2.73
CA PRO A 133 8.10 -7.98 -1.29
C PRO A 133 7.27 -8.96 -0.46
N LEU A 134 6.09 -9.36 -0.95
CA LEU A 134 5.26 -10.34 -0.24
C LEU A 134 5.96 -11.69 -0.14
N ARG A 135 6.61 -12.13 -1.23
CA ARG A 135 7.37 -13.39 -1.20
C ARG A 135 8.49 -13.33 -0.19
N GLU A 136 9.17 -12.19 -0.08
CA GLU A 136 10.24 -12.01 0.91
C GLU A 136 9.71 -12.23 2.33
N LEU A 137 8.50 -11.79 2.61
CA LEU A 137 7.87 -11.92 3.93
C LEU A 137 7.13 -13.24 4.11
N ASN A 138 7.16 -14.13 3.11
CA ASN A 138 6.43 -15.40 3.11
C ASN A 138 4.91 -15.19 3.21
N ILE A 139 4.40 -14.16 2.56
CA ILE A 139 2.98 -13.84 2.54
C ILE A 139 2.44 -14.11 1.14
N ASN A 140 1.37 -14.93 1.05
CA ASN A 140 0.69 -15.20 -0.20
C ASN A 140 -0.75 -14.70 -0.11
N LEU A 141 -1.06 -13.67 -0.89
CA LEU A 141 -2.39 -13.05 -0.92
C LEU A 141 -3.17 -13.40 -2.20
N THR A 142 -2.60 -14.23 -3.06
CA THR A 142 -3.22 -14.56 -4.35
C THR A 142 -3.85 -15.95 -4.38
N ASP A 143 -3.55 -16.79 -3.40
CA ASP A 143 -4.13 -18.13 -3.32
C ASP A 143 -5.52 -18.08 -2.70
N ASN A 144 -6.36 -19.02 -3.11
CA ASN A 144 -7.65 -19.25 -2.46
C ASN A 144 -7.44 -19.92 -1.10
N HIS A 145 -8.33 -19.65 -0.17
CA HIS A 145 -8.24 -20.24 1.16
C HIS A 145 -8.39 -21.75 1.16
N GLU A 146 -9.13 -22.30 0.22
CA GLU A 146 -9.29 -23.74 0.10
C GLU A 146 -7.95 -24.43 -0.16
N ASP A 147 -7.04 -23.74 -0.80
CA ASP A 147 -5.73 -24.29 -1.16
C ASP A 147 -4.78 -24.41 0.02
N THR A 148 -5.14 -23.85 1.15
CA THR A 148 -4.28 -23.83 2.32
C THR A 148 -4.58 -24.92 3.33
N ILE A 149 -5.51 -25.74 3.03
CA ILE A 149 -5.92 -26.82 3.94
C ILE A 149 -4.90 -27.93 3.98
#